data_022dbce46379b47b50ea080f5a0e6d3c
#
_entry.id   022dbce46379b47b50ea080f5a0e6d3c
#
_cell.length_a   1.000
_cell.length_b   1.000
_cell.length_c   1.000
_cell.angle_alpha   90.00
_cell.angle_beta   90.00
_cell.angle_gamma   90.00
#
_symmetry.space_group_name_H-M   'P 1'
#
loop_
_entity.id
_entity.type
_entity.pdbx_description
1 polymer ?
#
loop_
_entity_poly.entity_id
_entity_poly.type
_entity_poly.pdbx_seq_one_letter_code
_entity_poly.pdbx_strand_id
1 'polypeptide(L)'
;MKTNITYISAIAFHSVLGLLLYLNESLGKPYFFIALFYFLYRIITASDKSRTLEVLKACAYFVGAEVLLRTTKGSISYEAGKYLVILFVLMGMFYKGISGKGYPYFIYLLFLIPSIFVASTTLSFDANFRTNIAFVLSGPVCLGLSALFCYDKRISYNQISQIMLFMVLPIIAHTAYIYFYTPNLKDVISSTASNRAAAGGWGANQVSAILGLGMFLMAIRLFTKSATLPLKILNASILGLITLRAITTMSRGGVITAIAAIVIYLFYYYRHSKVRKRNEIISIFGLLCVSLMLTWFVSVSQTGGLVGLRYANKDHLGREKESLTTGRSELFEGELEGFISSPFFGIGSSRAKDERIEQEGQGVTSHSEFSRTLAEHGIFGVIILLILIFKPLEIRGRNRGNYYFYPLMAFWFLTINHMSMRLAMPAFIYALALLNVKNEKRPLYRKQLKEQKV
;
A
#
# COMPACT_ATOMS: atom_id res chain seq x y z
N MET A 1 -21.92 17.63 -12.12
CA MET A 1 -22.51 17.85 -10.77
C MET A 1 -22.74 16.53 -10.02
N LYS A 2 -23.51 15.56 -10.54
CA LYS A 2 -23.80 14.26 -9.84
C LYS A 2 -22.56 13.50 -9.31
N THR A 3 -21.48 13.41 -10.08
CA THR A 3 -20.23 12.71 -9.69
C THR A 3 -19.51 13.35 -8.51
N ASN A 4 -19.58 14.67 -8.35
CA ASN A 4 -18.96 15.39 -7.23
C ASN A 4 -19.75 15.22 -5.93
N ILE A 5 -21.07 15.18 -5.99
CA ILE A 5 -21.95 14.93 -4.85
C ILE A 5 -21.68 13.52 -4.32
N THR A 6 -21.63 12.50 -5.18
CA THR A 6 -21.31 11.12 -4.78
C THR A 6 -19.92 11.01 -4.12
N TYR A 7 -18.93 11.78 -4.58
CA TYR A 7 -17.59 11.80 -3.99
C TYR A 7 -17.60 12.41 -2.59
N ILE A 8 -18.22 13.57 -2.43
CA ILE A 8 -18.32 14.27 -1.12
C ILE A 8 -19.08 13.40 -0.13
N SER A 9 -20.19 12.77 -0.54
CA SER A 9 -20.96 11.85 0.31
C SER A 9 -20.13 10.63 0.73
N ALA A 10 -19.29 10.09 -0.16
CA ALA A 10 -18.41 8.98 0.17
C ALA A 10 -17.34 9.36 1.21
N ILE A 11 -16.75 10.56 1.09
CA ILE A 11 -15.82 11.08 2.11
C ILE A 11 -16.53 11.27 3.45
N ALA A 12 -17.68 11.94 3.45
CA ALA A 12 -18.45 12.19 4.66
C ALA A 12 -18.83 10.86 5.36
N PHE A 13 -19.31 9.88 4.58
CA PHE A 13 -19.62 8.56 5.10
C PHE A 13 -18.42 7.90 5.78
N HIS A 14 -17.24 7.88 5.13
CA HIS A 14 -16.05 7.25 5.70
C HIS A 14 -15.47 8.04 6.88
N SER A 15 -15.61 9.36 6.90
CA SER A 15 -15.22 10.17 8.07
C SER A 15 -16.12 9.87 9.27
N VAL A 16 -17.43 9.77 9.06
CA VAL A 16 -18.40 9.38 10.10
C VAL A 16 -18.17 7.93 10.53
N LEU A 17 -17.88 7.03 9.61
CA LEU A 17 -17.53 5.63 9.93
C LEU A 17 -16.30 5.57 10.86
N GLY A 18 -15.26 6.36 10.60
CA GLY A 18 -14.08 6.44 11.48
C GLY A 18 -14.43 6.91 12.90
N LEU A 19 -15.32 7.89 13.03
CA LEU A 19 -15.84 8.35 14.32
C LEU A 19 -16.66 7.25 15.03
N LEU A 20 -17.57 6.59 14.31
CA LEU A 20 -18.40 5.52 14.88
C LEU A 20 -17.55 4.34 15.39
N LEU A 21 -16.53 3.95 14.62
CA LEU A 21 -15.59 2.90 15.01
C LEU A 21 -14.73 3.31 16.23
N TYR A 22 -14.44 4.59 16.39
CA TYR A 22 -13.79 5.10 17.60
C TYR A 22 -14.73 5.04 18.82
N LEU A 23 -15.97 5.46 18.67
CA LEU A 23 -16.97 5.44 19.75
C LEU A 23 -17.33 4.01 20.19
N ASN A 24 -17.33 3.07 19.25
CA ASN A 24 -17.63 1.66 19.52
C ASN A 24 -16.85 0.74 18.59
N GLU A 25 -15.71 0.22 19.07
CA GLU A 25 -14.85 -0.71 18.32
C GLU A 25 -15.57 -2.01 17.93
N SER A 26 -16.63 -2.41 18.66
CA SER A 26 -17.39 -3.63 18.33
C SER A 26 -18.08 -3.55 16.96
N LEU A 27 -18.31 -2.34 16.42
CA LEU A 27 -18.79 -2.12 15.05
C LEU A 27 -17.78 -2.54 13.97
N GLY A 28 -16.53 -2.78 14.32
CA GLY A 28 -15.49 -3.21 13.39
C GLY A 28 -15.81 -4.54 12.70
N LYS A 29 -16.34 -5.54 13.44
CA LYS A 29 -16.76 -6.83 12.85
C LYS A 29 -17.96 -6.71 11.92
N PRO A 30 -19.08 -6.07 12.30
CA PRO A 30 -20.18 -5.77 11.37
C PRO A 30 -19.72 -5.03 10.10
N TYR A 31 -18.91 -4.01 10.25
CA TYR A 31 -18.34 -3.27 9.12
C TYR A 31 -17.55 -4.21 8.17
N PHE A 32 -16.70 -5.08 8.71
CA PHE A 32 -15.96 -6.07 7.93
C PHE A 32 -16.90 -6.95 7.09
N PHE A 33 -17.93 -7.55 7.71
CA PHE A 33 -18.84 -8.45 7.01
C PHE A 33 -19.74 -7.70 6.01
N ILE A 34 -20.25 -6.52 6.34
CA ILE A 34 -21.04 -5.69 5.41
C ILE A 34 -20.20 -5.37 4.17
N ALA A 35 -18.94 -4.93 4.34
CA ALA A 35 -18.06 -4.65 3.23
C ALA A 35 -17.76 -5.91 2.41
N LEU A 36 -17.47 -7.05 3.06
CA LEU A 36 -17.21 -8.33 2.41
C LEU A 36 -18.42 -8.75 1.53
N PHE A 37 -19.61 -8.82 2.09
CA PHE A 37 -20.80 -9.25 1.36
C PHE A 37 -21.20 -8.26 0.27
N TYR A 38 -21.02 -6.95 0.49
CA TYR A 38 -21.22 -5.95 -0.54
C TYR A 38 -20.32 -6.20 -1.75
N PHE A 39 -19.02 -6.41 -1.57
CA PHE A 39 -18.11 -6.63 -2.69
C PHE A 39 -18.28 -8.01 -3.33
N LEU A 40 -18.60 -9.05 -2.59
CA LEU A 40 -18.96 -10.35 -3.15
C LEU A 40 -20.19 -10.23 -4.06
N TYR A 41 -21.26 -9.58 -3.59
CA TYR A 41 -22.44 -9.30 -4.38
C TYR A 41 -22.10 -8.51 -5.65
N ARG A 42 -21.29 -7.45 -5.53
CA ARG A 42 -20.87 -6.63 -6.68
C ARG A 42 -20.09 -7.41 -7.73
N ILE A 43 -19.20 -8.32 -7.32
CA ILE A 43 -18.40 -9.14 -8.24
C ILE A 43 -19.30 -10.18 -8.94
N ILE A 44 -20.17 -10.85 -8.20
CA ILE A 44 -21.06 -11.90 -8.74
C ILE A 44 -22.06 -11.32 -9.75
N THR A 45 -22.70 -10.21 -9.40
CA THR A 45 -23.73 -9.57 -10.24
C THR A 45 -23.18 -8.67 -11.34
N ALA A 46 -21.86 -8.40 -11.35
CA ALA A 46 -21.24 -7.55 -12.35
C ALA A 46 -21.38 -8.11 -13.76
N SER A 47 -21.63 -7.23 -14.73
CA SER A 47 -21.53 -7.58 -16.14
C SER A 47 -20.09 -7.99 -16.50
N ASP A 48 -19.95 -8.81 -17.51
CA ASP A 48 -18.65 -9.33 -17.95
C ASP A 48 -17.62 -8.22 -18.25
N LYS A 49 -18.08 -7.08 -18.80
CA LYS A 49 -17.23 -5.90 -19.10
C LYS A 49 -16.75 -5.15 -17.85
N SER A 50 -17.52 -5.15 -16.78
CA SER A 50 -17.22 -4.40 -15.56
C SER A 50 -16.58 -5.25 -14.45
N ARG A 51 -16.67 -6.58 -14.54
CA ARG A 51 -16.28 -7.51 -13.48
C ARG A 51 -14.81 -7.35 -13.04
N THR A 52 -13.89 -7.19 -13.97
CA THR A 52 -12.48 -6.91 -13.63
C THR A 52 -12.35 -5.65 -12.76
N LEU A 53 -13.10 -4.60 -13.08
CA LEU A 53 -13.09 -3.37 -12.28
C LEU A 53 -13.66 -3.59 -10.89
N GLU A 54 -14.75 -4.34 -10.74
CA GLU A 54 -15.34 -4.62 -9.42
C GLU A 54 -14.42 -5.48 -8.55
N VAL A 55 -13.73 -6.47 -9.12
CA VAL A 55 -12.68 -7.23 -8.41
C VAL A 55 -11.57 -6.30 -7.92
N LEU A 56 -11.04 -5.43 -8.77
CA LEU A 56 -9.97 -4.52 -8.40
C LEU A 56 -10.41 -3.47 -7.37
N LYS A 57 -11.68 -3.03 -7.39
CA LYS A 57 -12.26 -2.15 -6.36
C LYS A 57 -12.37 -2.85 -5.01
N ALA A 58 -12.80 -4.12 -5.01
CA ALA A 58 -12.89 -4.93 -3.79
C ALA A 58 -11.51 -5.09 -3.14
N CYS A 59 -10.51 -5.50 -3.92
CA CYS A 59 -9.13 -5.59 -3.44
C CYS A 59 -8.63 -4.24 -2.90
N ALA A 60 -8.82 -3.16 -3.65
CA ALA A 60 -8.41 -1.81 -3.27
C ALA A 60 -9.04 -1.37 -1.94
N TYR A 61 -10.34 -1.62 -1.76
CA TYR A 61 -11.04 -1.25 -0.54
C TYR A 61 -10.48 -1.96 0.69
N PHE A 62 -10.31 -3.29 0.62
CA PHE A 62 -9.77 -4.05 1.74
C PHE A 62 -8.28 -3.78 2.00
N VAL A 63 -7.50 -3.45 0.97
CA VAL A 63 -6.12 -2.93 1.14
C VAL A 63 -6.12 -1.63 1.95
N GLY A 64 -7.02 -0.70 1.64
CA GLY A 64 -7.14 0.55 2.40
C GLY A 64 -7.70 0.35 3.82
N ALA A 65 -8.60 -0.62 4.00
CA ALA A 65 -9.28 -0.90 5.28
C ALA A 65 -8.46 -1.77 6.23
N GLU A 66 -7.43 -2.48 5.76
CA GLU A 66 -6.74 -3.52 6.52
C GLU A 66 -6.24 -3.04 7.88
N VAL A 67 -5.58 -1.88 7.93
CA VAL A 67 -5.03 -1.37 9.20
C VAL A 67 -6.14 -0.86 10.12
N LEU A 68 -7.17 -0.19 9.60
CA LEU A 68 -8.35 0.20 10.38
C LEU A 68 -9.02 -1.01 11.02
N LEU A 69 -9.24 -2.08 10.25
CA LEU A 69 -9.85 -3.32 10.74
C LEU A 69 -8.98 -4.04 11.79
N ARG A 70 -7.65 -3.97 11.67
CA ARG A 70 -6.74 -4.49 12.71
C ARG A 70 -6.80 -3.64 13.98
N THR A 71 -6.80 -2.32 13.83
CA THR A 71 -6.85 -1.36 14.94
C THR A 71 -8.12 -1.52 15.77
N THR A 72 -9.27 -1.68 15.10
CA THR A 72 -10.60 -1.84 15.73
C THR A 72 -10.94 -3.30 16.06
N LYS A 73 -9.99 -4.24 15.93
CA LYS A 73 -10.25 -5.69 16.10
C LYS A 73 -11.42 -6.22 15.25
N GLY A 74 -11.78 -5.49 14.18
CA GLY A 74 -12.83 -5.88 13.23
C GLY A 74 -12.42 -7.01 12.30
N SER A 75 -11.13 -7.27 12.15
CA SER A 75 -10.58 -8.34 11.31
C SER A 75 -10.79 -9.71 11.96
N ILE A 76 -11.14 -10.73 11.16
CA ILE A 76 -11.31 -12.12 11.64
C ILE A 76 -9.97 -12.81 11.96
N SER A 77 -8.88 -12.35 11.34
CA SER A 77 -7.51 -12.78 11.62
C SER A 77 -6.52 -11.68 11.26
N TYR A 78 -5.27 -11.81 11.71
CA TYR A 78 -4.22 -10.87 11.36
C TYR A 78 -3.99 -10.79 9.85
N GLU A 79 -4.10 -11.93 9.14
CA GLU A 79 -3.85 -12.05 7.70
C GLU A 79 -5.09 -11.83 6.82
N ALA A 80 -6.25 -11.51 7.41
CA ALA A 80 -7.52 -11.42 6.70
C ALA A 80 -7.49 -10.48 5.49
N GLY A 81 -6.81 -9.33 5.58
CA GLY A 81 -6.66 -8.40 4.45
C GLY A 81 -6.02 -9.06 3.23
N LYS A 82 -4.95 -9.83 3.45
CA LYS A 82 -4.26 -10.60 2.39
C LYS A 82 -5.14 -11.71 1.83
N TYR A 83 -5.82 -12.47 2.70
CA TYR A 83 -6.71 -13.55 2.28
C TYR A 83 -7.92 -13.04 1.47
N LEU A 84 -8.46 -11.88 1.80
CA LEU A 84 -9.54 -11.28 1.02
C LEU A 84 -9.08 -10.80 -0.36
N VAL A 85 -7.88 -10.20 -0.46
CA VAL A 85 -7.30 -9.87 -1.76
C VAL A 85 -7.10 -11.13 -2.59
N ILE A 86 -6.55 -12.21 -2.00
CA ILE A 86 -6.41 -13.52 -2.66
C ILE A 86 -7.78 -14.05 -3.13
N LEU A 87 -8.79 -14.05 -2.27
CA LEU A 87 -10.15 -14.49 -2.62
C LEU A 87 -10.70 -13.75 -3.83
N PHE A 88 -10.64 -12.41 -3.81
CA PHE A 88 -11.20 -11.60 -4.90
C PHE A 88 -10.42 -11.76 -6.21
N VAL A 89 -9.08 -11.86 -6.17
CA VAL A 89 -8.33 -12.10 -7.40
C VAL A 89 -8.56 -13.51 -7.95
N LEU A 90 -8.73 -14.53 -7.11
CA LEU A 90 -9.10 -15.88 -7.54
C LEU A 90 -10.50 -15.89 -8.19
N MET A 91 -11.49 -15.22 -7.60
CA MET A 91 -12.79 -15.02 -8.25
C MET A 91 -12.63 -14.29 -9.60
N GLY A 92 -11.76 -13.27 -9.63
CA GLY A 92 -11.43 -12.57 -10.87
C GLY A 92 -10.80 -13.46 -11.92
N MET A 93 -9.90 -14.36 -11.54
CA MET A 93 -9.29 -15.34 -12.44
C MET A 93 -10.32 -16.34 -12.97
N PHE A 94 -11.21 -16.83 -12.10
CA PHE A 94 -12.30 -17.74 -12.48
C PHE A 94 -13.16 -17.14 -13.59
N TYR A 95 -13.58 -15.88 -13.45
CA TYR A 95 -14.48 -15.23 -14.41
C TYR A 95 -13.78 -14.67 -15.65
N LYS A 96 -12.53 -14.21 -15.52
CA LYS A 96 -11.84 -13.40 -16.56
C LYS A 96 -10.51 -14.00 -17.02
N GLY A 97 -10.17 -15.18 -16.50
CA GLY A 97 -8.91 -15.85 -16.81
C GLY A 97 -7.66 -15.05 -16.42
N ILE A 98 -6.54 -15.57 -16.83
CA ILE A 98 -5.21 -14.98 -16.66
C ILE A 98 -4.55 -14.77 -18.03
N SER A 99 -3.57 -13.86 -18.11
CA SER A 99 -2.75 -13.71 -19.31
C SER A 99 -1.67 -14.79 -19.36
N GLY A 100 -1.57 -15.57 -20.46
CA GLY A 100 -0.50 -16.56 -20.61
C GLY A 100 0.91 -15.96 -20.49
N LYS A 101 1.09 -14.67 -20.77
CA LYS A 101 2.37 -13.96 -20.59
C LYS A 101 2.72 -13.71 -19.13
N GLY A 102 1.80 -13.92 -18.21
CA GLY A 102 2.00 -13.83 -16.76
C GLY A 102 2.63 -15.07 -16.13
N TYR A 103 2.93 -16.13 -16.91
CA TYR A 103 3.48 -17.40 -16.40
C TYR A 103 4.68 -17.27 -15.45
N PRO A 104 5.59 -16.27 -15.54
CA PRO A 104 6.67 -16.15 -14.56
C PRO A 104 6.19 -15.95 -13.13
N TYR A 105 5.01 -15.36 -12.91
CA TYR A 105 4.44 -15.26 -11.57
C TYR A 105 3.92 -16.60 -11.03
N PHE A 106 3.62 -17.54 -11.92
CA PHE A 106 3.35 -18.92 -11.50
C PHE A 106 4.65 -19.61 -11.04
N ILE A 107 5.75 -19.42 -11.78
CA ILE A 107 7.08 -19.90 -11.35
C ILE A 107 7.49 -19.25 -10.02
N TYR A 108 7.25 -17.96 -9.87
CA TYR A 108 7.45 -17.24 -8.60
C TYR A 108 6.73 -17.95 -7.43
N LEU A 109 5.44 -18.30 -7.60
CA LEU A 109 4.66 -18.99 -6.56
C LEU A 109 5.21 -20.40 -6.28
N LEU A 110 5.64 -21.13 -7.30
CA LEU A 110 6.28 -22.45 -7.13
C LEU A 110 7.58 -22.36 -6.31
N PHE A 111 8.37 -21.32 -6.53
CA PHE A 111 9.67 -21.13 -5.86
C PHE A 111 9.55 -20.67 -4.40
N LEU A 112 8.36 -20.34 -3.93
CA LEU A 112 8.09 -20.15 -2.51
C LEU A 112 7.97 -21.50 -1.75
N ILE A 113 7.64 -22.60 -2.46
CA ILE A 113 7.33 -23.89 -1.83
C ILE A 113 8.54 -24.56 -1.18
N PRO A 114 9.75 -24.62 -1.78
CA PRO A 114 10.90 -25.29 -1.18
C PRO A 114 11.23 -24.81 0.23
N SER A 115 11.13 -23.50 0.50
CA SER A 115 11.42 -22.96 1.82
C SER A 115 10.48 -23.44 2.93
N ILE A 116 9.27 -23.91 2.57
CA ILE A 116 8.32 -24.52 3.53
C ILE A 116 8.85 -25.88 3.99
N PHE A 117 9.38 -26.67 3.05
CA PHE A 117 9.98 -27.98 3.39
C PHE A 117 11.24 -27.80 4.23
N VAL A 118 12.09 -26.82 3.90
CA VAL A 118 13.26 -26.51 4.74
C VAL A 118 12.82 -26.06 6.13
N ALA A 119 11.82 -25.20 6.22
CA ALA A 119 11.27 -24.73 7.51
C ALA A 119 10.74 -25.88 8.38
N SER A 120 10.22 -26.95 7.79
CA SER A 120 9.73 -28.11 8.55
C SER A 120 10.83 -28.86 9.32
N THR A 121 12.08 -28.67 8.94
CA THR A 121 13.26 -29.28 9.57
C THR A 121 14.16 -28.31 10.33
N THR A 122 13.99 -27.00 10.09
CA THR A 122 14.88 -25.97 10.66
C THR A 122 14.24 -25.13 11.75
N LEU A 123 12.89 -25.01 11.79
CA LEU A 123 12.22 -24.30 12.87
C LEU A 123 12.34 -25.07 14.19
N SER A 124 12.44 -24.33 15.31
CA SER A 124 12.48 -24.91 16.65
C SER A 124 11.23 -25.72 16.97
N PHE A 125 11.36 -26.71 17.84
CA PHE A 125 10.28 -27.63 18.21
C PHE A 125 9.06 -26.89 18.80
N ASP A 126 9.29 -25.82 19.55
CA ASP A 126 8.24 -25.00 20.17
C ASP A 126 7.60 -24.00 19.21
N ALA A 127 8.15 -23.83 18.01
CA ALA A 127 7.63 -22.89 17.03
C ALA A 127 6.30 -23.39 16.44
N ASN A 128 5.27 -22.54 16.46
CA ASN A 128 4.02 -22.85 15.76
C ASN A 128 4.24 -22.74 14.25
N PHE A 129 4.54 -23.88 13.63
CA PHE A 129 4.86 -23.99 12.21
C PHE A 129 3.81 -23.28 11.31
N ARG A 130 2.52 -23.62 11.49
CA ARG A 130 1.43 -23.07 10.67
C ARG A 130 1.35 -21.55 10.76
N THR A 131 1.45 -21.00 11.96
CA THR A 131 1.37 -19.56 12.19
C THR A 131 2.58 -18.84 11.61
N ASN A 132 3.79 -19.40 11.77
CA ASN A 132 5.02 -18.82 11.23
C ASN A 132 5.01 -18.81 9.70
N ILE A 133 4.65 -19.94 9.05
CA ILE A 133 4.55 -20.01 7.59
C ILE A 133 3.48 -19.06 7.05
N ALA A 134 2.29 -19.04 7.65
CA ALA A 134 1.21 -18.12 7.22
C ALA A 134 1.63 -16.65 7.35
N PHE A 135 2.35 -16.30 8.42
CA PHE A 135 2.80 -14.93 8.66
C PHE A 135 3.77 -14.44 7.57
N VAL A 136 4.77 -15.25 7.19
CA VAL A 136 5.81 -14.83 6.24
C VAL A 136 5.40 -15.01 4.78
N LEU A 137 4.60 -16.03 4.44
CA LEU A 137 4.27 -16.35 3.04
C LEU A 137 2.96 -15.76 2.55
N SER A 138 2.02 -15.38 3.42
CA SER A 138 0.74 -14.80 2.97
C SER A 138 0.91 -13.54 2.12
N GLY A 139 1.90 -12.70 2.41
CA GLY A 139 2.24 -11.52 1.61
C GLY A 139 2.78 -11.88 0.22
N PRO A 140 3.86 -12.67 0.10
CA PRO A 140 4.37 -13.16 -1.17
C PRO A 140 3.33 -13.90 -2.02
N VAL A 141 2.52 -14.77 -1.44
CA VAL A 141 1.43 -15.48 -2.15
C VAL A 141 0.38 -14.49 -2.66
N CYS A 142 -0.01 -13.51 -1.83
CA CYS A 142 -0.92 -12.44 -2.24
C CYS A 142 -0.35 -11.64 -3.43
N LEU A 143 0.96 -11.36 -3.43
CA LEU A 143 1.62 -10.67 -4.54
C LEU A 143 1.57 -11.51 -5.81
N GLY A 144 1.98 -12.78 -5.76
CA GLY A 144 2.02 -13.65 -6.93
C GLY A 144 0.66 -13.82 -7.59
N LEU A 145 -0.39 -14.09 -6.79
CA LEU A 145 -1.75 -14.23 -7.29
C LEU A 145 -2.31 -12.90 -7.83
N SER A 146 -2.08 -11.79 -7.13
CA SER A 146 -2.49 -10.48 -7.61
C SER A 146 -1.78 -10.09 -8.91
N ALA A 147 -0.49 -10.40 -9.03
CA ALA A 147 0.29 -10.18 -10.24
C ALA A 147 -0.22 -11.02 -11.42
N LEU A 148 -0.48 -12.31 -11.21
CA LEU A 148 -1.09 -13.20 -12.22
C LEU A 148 -2.42 -12.64 -12.73
N PHE A 149 -3.29 -12.17 -11.84
CA PHE A 149 -4.57 -11.60 -12.23
C PHE A 149 -4.43 -10.30 -13.00
N CYS A 150 -3.58 -9.38 -12.53
CA CYS A 150 -3.46 -8.02 -13.08
C CYS A 150 -2.61 -7.94 -14.34
N TYR A 151 -1.74 -8.92 -14.59
CA TYR A 151 -0.77 -8.88 -15.69
C TYR A 151 -1.42 -8.64 -17.03
N ASP A 152 -1.06 -7.50 -17.67
CA ASP A 152 -1.54 -7.05 -18.99
C ASP A 152 -3.07 -6.88 -19.12
N LYS A 153 -3.82 -6.87 -18.01
CA LYS A 153 -5.26 -6.55 -18.06
C LYS A 153 -5.48 -5.09 -18.44
N ARG A 154 -6.33 -4.87 -19.43
CA ARG A 154 -6.63 -3.53 -19.97
C ARG A 154 -7.62 -2.82 -19.09
N ILE A 155 -7.25 -1.63 -18.64
CA ILE A 155 -8.12 -0.69 -17.92
C ILE A 155 -7.93 0.73 -18.46
N SER A 156 -8.94 1.59 -18.24
CA SER A 156 -8.81 3.01 -18.58
C SER A 156 -8.25 3.85 -17.42
N TYR A 157 -7.74 5.05 -17.74
CA TYR A 157 -7.32 6.03 -16.73
C TYR A 157 -8.45 6.41 -15.77
N ASN A 158 -9.70 6.37 -16.22
CA ASN A 158 -10.85 6.62 -15.35
C ASN A 158 -11.09 5.45 -14.39
N GLN A 159 -10.92 4.21 -14.84
CA GLN A 159 -11.06 3.01 -14.02
C GLN A 159 -9.95 2.91 -12.96
N ILE A 160 -8.69 3.18 -13.29
CA ILE A 160 -7.63 3.18 -12.27
C ILE A 160 -7.86 4.28 -11.21
N SER A 161 -8.37 5.45 -11.63
CA SER A 161 -8.75 6.51 -10.68
C SER A 161 -9.90 6.09 -9.74
N GLN A 162 -10.84 5.25 -10.20
CA GLN A 162 -11.87 4.67 -9.35
C GLN A 162 -11.29 3.65 -8.36
N ILE A 163 -10.38 2.78 -8.81
CA ILE A 163 -9.69 1.81 -7.94
C ILE A 163 -8.95 2.55 -6.82
N MET A 164 -8.20 3.61 -7.17
CA MET A 164 -7.50 4.45 -6.20
C MET A 164 -8.44 5.15 -5.23
N LEU A 165 -9.63 5.58 -5.69
CA LEU A 165 -10.64 6.15 -4.82
C LEU A 165 -11.14 5.12 -3.80
N PHE A 166 -11.48 3.91 -4.23
CA PHE A 166 -11.93 2.85 -3.33
C PHE A 166 -10.86 2.47 -2.29
N MET A 167 -9.59 2.62 -2.62
CA MET A 167 -8.48 2.37 -1.70
C MET A 167 -8.33 3.48 -0.66
N VAL A 168 -8.49 4.76 -1.04
CA VAL A 168 -8.28 5.88 -0.12
C VAL A 168 -9.46 6.11 0.83
N LEU A 169 -10.68 5.73 0.47
CA LEU A 169 -11.86 5.95 1.31
C LEU A 169 -11.74 5.34 2.72
N PRO A 170 -11.40 4.05 2.91
CA PRO A 170 -11.19 3.52 4.26
C PRO A 170 -9.95 4.08 4.96
N ILE A 171 -8.95 4.59 4.21
CA ILE A 171 -7.82 5.32 4.82
C ILE A 171 -8.29 6.65 5.41
N ILE A 172 -9.25 7.32 4.80
CA ILE A 172 -9.90 8.52 5.36
C ILE A 172 -10.63 8.16 6.67
N ALA A 173 -11.36 7.03 6.70
CA ALA A 173 -12.00 6.55 7.92
C ALA A 173 -10.96 6.26 9.02
N HIS A 174 -9.83 5.62 8.68
CA HIS A 174 -8.74 5.37 9.63
C HIS A 174 -8.11 6.67 10.13
N THR A 175 -7.91 7.65 9.25
CA THR A 175 -7.40 8.97 9.63
C THR A 175 -8.34 9.63 10.63
N ALA A 176 -9.66 9.63 10.37
CA ALA A 176 -10.66 10.16 11.29
C ALA A 176 -10.63 9.43 12.65
N TYR A 177 -10.57 8.09 12.65
CA TYR A 177 -10.42 7.28 13.85
C TYR A 177 -9.20 7.75 14.68
N ILE A 178 -8.02 7.90 14.06
CA ILE A 178 -6.81 8.33 14.78
C ILE A 178 -6.96 9.73 15.38
N TYR A 179 -7.65 10.65 14.70
CA TYR A 179 -7.88 12.00 15.23
C TYR A 179 -8.69 11.98 16.53
N PHE A 180 -9.69 11.12 16.64
CA PHE A 180 -10.48 10.96 17.85
C PHE A 180 -9.77 10.14 18.93
N TYR A 181 -8.99 9.11 18.52
CA TYR A 181 -8.23 8.26 19.44
C TYR A 181 -7.12 9.03 20.17
N THR A 182 -6.42 9.93 19.48
CA THR A 182 -5.32 10.72 20.05
C THR A 182 -5.54 12.20 19.69
N PRO A 183 -6.47 12.89 20.37
CA PRO A 183 -6.76 14.29 20.07
C PRO A 183 -5.58 15.21 20.45
N ASN A 184 -4.88 14.93 21.54
CA ASN A 184 -3.73 15.68 21.99
C ASN A 184 -2.44 14.85 21.85
N LEU A 185 -1.57 15.25 20.93
CA LEU A 185 -0.33 14.53 20.64
C LEU A 185 0.74 14.75 21.72
N LYS A 186 0.71 15.88 22.44
CA LYS A 186 1.69 16.17 23.50
C LYS A 186 1.61 15.18 24.65
N ASP A 187 0.42 14.64 24.91
CA ASP A 187 0.21 13.73 26.06
C ASP A 187 0.79 12.34 25.80
N VAL A 188 0.99 11.97 24.53
CA VAL A 188 1.40 10.61 24.14
C VAL A 188 2.80 10.54 23.52
N ILE A 189 3.34 11.66 22.98
CA ILE A 189 4.64 11.70 22.35
C ILE A 189 5.65 12.32 23.30
N SER A 190 6.42 11.46 23.98
CA SER A 190 7.49 11.86 24.92
C SER A 190 8.91 11.62 24.39
N SER A 191 9.06 10.96 23.23
CA SER A 191 10.34 10.61 22.66
C SER A 191 10.33 10.66 21.14
N THR A 192 11.50 10.52 20.53
CA THR A 192 11.67 10.44 19.06
C THR A 192 11.54 9.02 18.51
N ALA A 193 11.12 8.02 19.31
CA ALA A 193 10.81 6.67 18.83
C ALA A 193 9.46 6.63 18.10
N SER A 194 9.26 5.60 17.26
CA SER A 194 7.95 5.37 16.65
C SER A 194 6.89 5.12 17.73
N ASN A 195 5.73 5.79 17.63
CA ASN A 195 4.76 5.86 18.71
C ASN A 195 3.46 5.16 18.34
N ARG A 196 3.11 4.14 19.14
CA ARG A 196 1.90 3.34 18.95
C ARG A 196 0.63 4.10 19.30
N ALA A 197 0.64 4.90 20.35
CA ALA A 197 -0.53 5.67 20.77
C ALA A 197 -0.86 6.77 19.75
N ALA A 198 0.15 7.48 19.24
CA ALA A 198 -0.03 8.45 18.15
C ALA A 198 -0.47 7.80 16.83
N ALA A 199 -0.28 6.49 16.68
CA ALA A 199 -0.72 5.68 15.57
C ALA A 199 -2.11 5.02 15.78
N GLY A 200 -2.91 5.50 16.72
CA GLY A 200 -4.25 4.97 16.98
C GLY A 200 -4.26 3.61 17.70
N GLY A 201 -3.23 3.31 18.49
CA GLY A 201 -3.14 2.05 19.26
C GLY A 201 -2.56 0.85 18.49
N TRP A 202 -2.20 1.01 17.21
CA TRP A 202 -1.63 -0.05 16.37
C TRP A 202 -0.15 0.18 16.04
N GLY A 203 0.48 -0.79 15.35
CA GLY A 203 1.89 -0.73 14.98
C GLY A 203 2.23 0.48 14.09
N ALA A 204 3.02 1.43 14.59
CA ALA A 204 3.30 2.71 13.95
C ALA A 204 3.85 2.58 12.51
N ASN A 205 4.64 1.55 12.22
CA ASN A 205 5.19 1.33 10.86
C ASN A 205 4.08 0.97 9.86
N GLN A 206 3.10 0.15 10.26
CA GLN A 206 1.98 -0.24 9.40
C GLN A 206 1.02 0.93 9.18
N VAL A 207 0.74 1.69 10.24
CA VAL A 207 -0.09 2.90 10.16
C VAL A 207 0.57 3.97 9.30
N SER A 208 1.87 4.25 9.50
CA SER A 208 2.62 5.19 8.66
C SER A 208 2.59 4.77 7.19
N ALA A 209 2.73 3.48 6.89
CA ALA A 209 2.71 2.98 5.51
C ALA A 209 1.34 3.15 4.85
N ILE A 210 0.25 2.83 5.53
CA ILE A 210 -1.10 3.00 4.97
C ILE A 210 -1.51 4.47 4.84
N LEU A 211 -1.11 5.32 5.81
CA LEU A 211 -1.29 6.76 5.69
C LEU A 211 -0.42 7.35 4.57
N GLY A 212 0.81 6.86 4.39
CA GLY A 212 1.67 7.19 3.25
C GLY A 212 1.02 6.83 1.91
N LEU A 213 0.35 5.67 1.81
CA LEU A 213 -0.47 5.34 0.66
C LEU A 213 -1.61 6.36 0.48
N GLY A 214 -2.29 6.74 1.55
CA GLY A 214 -3.32 7.78 1.53
C GLY A 214 -2.80 9.12 1.01
N MET A 215 -1.61 9.54 1.45
CA MET A 215 -0.92 10.74 0.93
C MET A 215 -0.71 10.65 -0.59
N PHE A 216 -0.16 9.55 -1.06
CA PHE A 216 0.11 9.32 -2.50
C PHE A 216 -1.19 9.34 -3.32
N LEU A 217 -2.23 8.64 -2.87
CA LEU A 217 -3.51 8.58 -3.58
C LEU A 217 -4.25 9.93 -3.60
N MET A 218 -4.22 10.67 -2.49
CA MET A 218 -4.83 12.01 -2.42
C MET A 218 -4.07 13.03 -3.25
N ALA A 219 -2.73 12.96 -3.30
CA ALA A 219 -1.93 13.77 -4.20
C ALA A 219 -2.30 13.50 -5.67
N ILE A 220 -2.37 12.23 -6.12
CA ILE A 220 -2.83 11.89 -7.47
C ILE A 220 -4.22 12.51 -7.73
N ARG A 221 -5.13 12.39 -6.78
CA ARG A 221 -6.49 12.91 -6.94
C ARG A 221 -6.53 14.44 -7.02
N LEU A 222 -5.70 15.13 -6.25
CA LEU A 222 -5.56 16.58 -6.29
C LEU A 222 -5.20 17.07 -7.71
N PHE A 223 -4.30 16.36 -8.40
CA PHE A 223 -3.87 16.72 -9.76
C PHE A 223 -4.80 16.22 -10.88
N THR A 224 -5.57 15.16 -10.66
CA THR A 224 -6.35 14.53 -11.73
C THR A 224 -7.85 14.74 -11.65
N LYS A 225 -8.41 14.94 -10.46
CA LYS A 225 -9.87 14.94 -10.20
C LYS A 225 -10.38 16.16 -9.44
N SER A 226 -9.59 17.24 -9.36
CA SER A 226 -9.94 18.50 -8.68
C SER A 226 -10.19 19.62 -9.68
N ALA A 227 -11.32 19.53 -10.40
CA ALA A 227 -11.63 20.49 -11.48
C ALA A 227 -12.00 21.90 -10.97
N THR A 228 -12.52 22.04 -9.75
CA THR A 228 -12.95 23.29 -9.14
C THR A 228 -12.12 23.65 -7.93
N LEU A 229 -12.05 24.93 -7.58
CA LEU A 229 -11.30 25.42 -6.41
C LEU A 229 -11.78 24.76 -5.11
N PRO A 230 -13.09 24.62 -4.81
CA PRO A 230 -13.54 23.91 -3.61
C PRO A 230 -13.08 22.46 -3.55
N LEU A 231 -13.04 21.74 -4.68
CA LEU A 231 -12.51 20.37 -4.72
C LEU A 231 -10.98 20.32 -4.53
N LYS A 232 -10.25 21.33 -5.03
CA LYS A 232 -8.80 21.45 -4.78
C LYS A 232 -8.53 21.66 -3.29
N ILE A 233 -9.25 22.59 -2.66
CA ILE A 233 -9.13 22.86 -1.22
C ILE A 233 -9.50 21.61 -0.42
N LEU A 234 -10.65 20.97 -0.69
CA LEU A 234 -11.07 19.75 0.00
C LEU A 234 -10.01 18.64 -0.08
N ASN A 235 -9.50 18.37 -1.28
CA ASN A 235 -8.51 17.32 -1.49
C ASN A 235 -7.16 17.67 -0.86
N ALA A 236 -6.75 18.94 -0.88
CA ALA A 236 -5.54 19.42 -0.21
C ALA A 236 -5.68 19.32 1.33
N SER A 237 -6.84 19.68 1.89
CA SER A 237 -7.11 19.54 3.32
C SER A 237 -7.07 18.09 3.79
N ILE A 238 -7.71 17.17 3.07
CA ILE A 238 -7.66 15.74 3.40
C ILE A 238 -6.22 15.22 3.30
N LEU A 239 -5.48 15.61 2.27
CA LEU A 239 -4.06 15.28 2.14
C LEU A 239 -3.25 15.79 3.33
N GLY A 240 -3.47 17.04 3.76
CA GLY A 240 -2.82 17.64 4.93
C GLY A 240 -3.13 16.87 6.21
N LEU A 241 -4.41 16.52 6.44
CA LEU A 241 -4.83 15.74 7.62
C LEU A 241 -4.20 14.34 7.65
N ILE A 242 -4.17 13.63 6.53
CA ILE A 242 -3.49 12.32 6.43
C ILE A 242 -1.99 12.48 6.68
N THR A 243 -1.36 13.50 6.09
CA THR A 243 0.08 13.78 6.22
C THR A 243 0.45 14.10 7.67
N LEU A 244 -0.36 14.93 8.35
CA LEU A 244 -0.16 15.26 9.76
C LEU A 244 -0.10 13.97 10.61
N ARG A 245 -1.10 13.10 10.44
CA ARG A 245 -1.14 11.83 11.20
C ARG A 245 -0.03 10.87 10.77
N ALA A 246 0.36 10.82 9.50
CA ALA A 246 1.49 10.01 9.05
C ALA A 246 2.81 10.43 9.71
N ILE A 247 3.10 11.73 9.74
CA ILE A 247 4.31 12.30 10.35
C ILE A 247 4.34 12.03 11.86
N THR A 248 3.21 12.23 12.54
CA THR A 248 3.13 12.11 14.00
C THR A 248 3.16 10.68 14.53
N THR A 249 3.05 9.65 13.67
CA THR A 249 3.37 8.26 14.06
C THR A 249 4.84 8.07 14.46
N MET A 250 5.71 9.04 14.21
CA MET A 250 7.18 8.98 14.36
C MET A 250 7.85 7.89 13.52
N SER A 251 7.12 7.23 12.61
CA SER A 251 7.65 6.27 11.63
C SER A 251 7.88 6.95 10.28
N ARG A 252 9.14 7.15 9.91
CA ARG A 252 9.55 7.91 8.71
C ARG A 252 9.27 7.18 7.39
N GLY A 253 9.30 5.83 7.41
CA GLY A 253 9.30 5.02 6.18
C GLY A 253 8.10 5.26 5.27
N GLY A 254 6.88 5.29 5.82
CA GLY A 254 5.66 5.52 5.03
C GLY A 254 5.62 6.92 4.40
N VAL A 255 6.04 7.95 5.14
CA VAL A 255 6.08 9.34 4.66
C VAL A 255 7.11 9.51 3.53
N ILE A 256 8.32 8.99 3.72
CA ILE A 256 9.40 9.04 2.71
C ILE A 256 8.95 8.29 1.43
N THR A 257 8.35 7.12 1.58
CA THR A 257 7.80 6.34 0.46
C THR A 257 6.74 7.13 -0.31
N ALA A 258 5.83 7.79 0.40
CA ALA A 258 4.79 8.61 -0.22
C ALA A 258 5.38 9.79 -0.98
N ILE A 259 6.31 10.54 -0.39
CA ILE A 259 6.98 11.69 -1.02
C ILE A 259 7.71 11.23 -2.30
N ALA A 260 8.50 10.16 -2.23
CA ALA A 260 9.20 9.63 -3.39
C ALA A 260 8.24 9.24 -4.52
N ALA A 261 7.16 8.51 -4.19
CA ALA A 261 6.15 8.11 -5.18
C ALA A 261 5.41 9.33 -5.78
N ILE A 262 5.09 10.35 -4.98
CA ILE A 262 4.46 11.61 -5.45
C ILE A 262 5.40 12.34 -6.42
N VAL A 263 6.68 12.50 -6.09
CA VAL A 263 7.67 13.16 -6.95
C VAL A 263 7.80 12.42 -8.28
N ILE A 264 7.96 11.10 -8.24
CA ILE A 264 8.04 10.27 -9.46
C ILE A 264 6.75 10.38 -10.28
N TYR A 265 5.58 10.34 -9.62
CA TYR A 265 4.30 10.50 -10.28
C TYR A 265 4.19 11.85 -11.00
N LEU A 266 4.52 12.94 -10.32
CA LEU A 266 4.42 14.30 -10.87
C LEU A 266 5.36 14.48 -12.06
N PHE A 267 6.58 13.94 -11.99
CA PHE A 267 7.53 13.96 -13.09
C PHE A 267 6.96 13.28 -14.35
N TYR A 268 6.46 12.05 -14.23
CA TYR A 268 5.88 11.34 -15.38
C TYR A 268 4.56 11.94 -15.85
N TYR A 269 3.70 12.39 -14.94
CA TYR A 269 2.44 13.05 -15.26
C TYR A 269 2.66 14.36 -16.01
N TYR A 270 3.62 15.18 -15.58
CA TYR A 270 4.01 16.42 -16.27
C TYR A 270 4.54 16.15 -17.68
N ARG A 271 5.44 15.17 -17.83
CA ARG A 271 5.99 14.79 -19.15
C ARG A 271 4.94 14.32 -20.15
N HIS A 272 3.91 13.61 -19.69
CA HIS A 272 2.84 13.09 -20.53
C HIS A 272 1.68 14.07 -20.71
N SER A 273 1.72 15.25 -20.08
CA SER A 273 0.66 16.26 -20.14
C SER A 273 0.89 17.24 -21.29
N LYS A 274 -0.21 17.71 -21.91
CA LYS A 274 -0.17 18.79 -22.92
C LYS A 274 0.27 20.10 -22.27
N VAL A 275 0.86 21.02 -23.06
CA VAL A 275 1.43 22.30 -22.58
C VAL A 275 0.45 23.08 -21.71
N ARG A 276 -0.81 23.28 -22.16
CA ARG A 276 -1.85 23.98 -21.38
C ARG A 276 -2.06 23.38 -19.98
N LYS A 277 -1.96 22.05 -19.85
CA LYS A 277 -2.16 21.37 -18.57
C LYS A 277 -0.93 21.45 -17.66
N ARG A 278 0.25 21.69 -18.21
CA ARG A 278 1.49 21.85 -17.43
C ARG A 278 1.45 23.05 -16.49
N ASN A 279 0.89 24.18 -16.95
CA ASN A 279 0.72 25.37 -16.11
C ASN A 279 -0.24 25.10 -14.93
N GLU A 280 -1.32 24.36 -15.18
CA GLU A 280 -2.23 23.93 -14.10
C GLU A 280 -1.52 23.02 -13.09
N ILE A 281 -0.68 22.09 -13.57
CA ILE A 281 0.12 21.20 -12.71
C ILE A 281 1.06 22.03 -11.83
N ILE A 282 1.74 23.04 -12.37
CA ILE A 282 2.65 23.91 -11.60
C ILE A 282 1.88 24.65 -10.51
N SER A 283 0.70 25.22 -10.82
CA SER A 283 -0.13 25.93 -9.83
C SER A 283 -0.61 25.00 -8.70
N ILE A 284 -1.04 23.78 -9.05
CA ILE A 284 -1.47 22.77 -8.05
C ILE A 284 -0.25 22.28 -7.24
N PHE A 285 0.92 22.20 -7.85
CA PHE A 285 2.16 21.84 -7.15
C PHE A 285 2.51 22.91 -6.09
N GLY A 286 2.34 24.19 -6.38
CA GLY A 286 2.47 25.24 -5.38
C GLY A 286 1.53 25.04 -4.18
N LEU A 287 0.25 24.72 -4.44
CA LEU A 287 -0.72 24.41 -3.40
C LEU A 287 -0.30 23.18 -2.57
N LEU A 288 0.23 22.14 -3.23
CA LEU A 288 0.77 20.94 -2.55
C LEU A 288 1.93 21.32 -1.62
N CYS A 289 2.90 22.10 -2.11
CA CYS A 289 4.05 22.53 -1.30
C CYS A 289 3.59 23.35 -0.07
N VAL A 290 2.67 24.29 -0.24
CA VAL A 290 2.10 25.08 0.87
C VAL A 290 1.39 24.16 1.87
N SER A 291 0.57 23.21 1.40
CA SER A 291 -0.13 22.26 2.26
C SER A 291 0.84 21.41 3.07
N LEU A 292 1.89 20.87 2.44
CA LEU A 292 2.91 20.05 3.13
C LEU A 292 3.73 20.89 4.13
N MET A 293 4.09 22.11 3.78
CA MET A 293 4.80 23.02 4.66
C MET A 293 3.98 23.37 5.90
N LEU A 294 2.71 23.76 5.72
CA LEU A 294 1.80 24.01 6.85
C LEU A 294 1.65 22.78 7.73
N THR A 295 1.48 21.60 7.13
CA THR A 295 1.38 20.34 7.87
C THR A 295 2.64 20.05 8.67
N TRP A 296 3.82 20.35 8.12
CA TRP A 296 5.10 20.20 8.82
C TRP A 296 5.17 21.11 10.05
N PHE A 297 4.89 22.41 9.89
CA PHE A 297 4.89 23.35 11.01
C PHE A 297 3.92 22.97 12.10
N VAL A 298 2.70 22.57 11.75
CA VAL A 298 1.70 22.10 12.71
C VAL A 298 2.18 20.83 13.42
N SER A 299 2.79 19.87 12.69
CA SER A 299 3.33 18.64 13.29
C SER A 299 4.42 18.92 14.30
N VAL A 300 5.37 19.81 13.97
CA VAL A 300 6.45 20.23 14.87
C VAL A 300 5.89 20.92 16.12
N SER A 301 4.95 21.85 15.94
CA SER A 301 4.31 22.56 17.06
C SER A 301 3.52 21.63 17.98
N GLN A 302 2.70 20.73 17.41
CA GLN A 302 1.88 19.79 18.19
C GLN A 302 2.69 18.73 18.94
N THR A 303 3.95 18.50 18.55
CA THR A 303 4.82 17.51 19.19
C THR A 303 5.95 18.13 20.02
N GLY A 304 5.88 19.43 20.31
CA GLY A 304 6.93 20.12 21.07
C GLY A 304 8.32 20.02 20.42
N GLY A 305 8.40 20.00 19.08
CA GLY A 305 9.66 19.89 18.34
C GLY A 305 10.15 18.46 18.10
N LEU A 306 9.60 17.44 18.76
CA LEU A 306 10.08 16.05 18.68
C LEU A 306 10.04 15.46 17.25
N VAL A 307 9.07 15.86 16.43
CA VAL A 307 9.05 15.49 15.00
C VAL A 307 10.29 16.04 14.29
N GLY A 308 10.66 17.30 14.53
CA GLY A 308 11.89 17.88 13.95
C GLY A 308 13.15 17.10 14.33
N LEU A 309 13.31 16.79 15.62
CA LEU A 309 14.42 15.98 16.13
C LEU A 309 14.43 14.56 15.51
N ARG A 310 13.24 13.94 15.36
CA ARG A 310 13.10 12.61 14.73
C ARG A 310 13.61 12.59 13.29
N TYR A 311 13.25 13.59 12.51
CA TYR A 311 13.66 13.68 11.10
C TYR A 311 15.12 14.13 10.94
N ALA A 312 15.66 14.87 11.91
CA ALA A 312 17.07 15.20 12.02
C ALA A 312 17.95 14.07 12.60
N ASN A 313 17.37 12.88 12.85
CA ASN A 313 18.03 11.73 13.47
C ASN A 313 18.60 11.99 14.86
N LYS A 314 17.94 12.83 15.66
CA LYS A 314 18.32 13.16 17.02
C LYS A 314 17.42 12.46 18.05
N ASP A 315 17.94 12.28 19.25
CA ASP A 315 17.15 11.83 20.41
C ASP A 315 16.30 12.99 20.97
N HIS A 316 15.54 12.73 22.03
CA HIS A 316 14.67 13.74 22.67
C HIS A 316 15.47 14.85 23.38
N LEU A 317 16.76 14.65 23.64
CA LEU A 317 17.69 15.64 24.21
C LEU A 317 18.47 16.40 23.14
N GLY A 318 18.22 16.13 21.84
CA GLY A 318 18.89 16.78 20.71
C GLY A 318 20.22 16.19 20.34
N ARG A 319 20.66 15.08 20.97
CA ARG A 319 21.93 14.39 20.63
C ARG A 319 21.73 13.54 19.38
N GLU A 320 22.78 13.44 18.58
CA GLU A 320 22.77 12.58 17.37
C GLU A 320 22.67 11.10 17.79
N LYS A 321 21.86 10.34 17.04
CA LYS A 321 21.77 8.89 17.21
C LYS A 321 22.88 8.22 16.41
N GLU A 322 23.56 7.26 17.00
CA GLU A 322 24.64 6.49 16.35
C GLU A 322 24.16 5.75 15.10
N SER A 323 22.89 5.27 15.09
CA SER A 323 22.33 4.53 13.96
C SER A 323 21.16 5.27 13.32
N LEU A 324 21.25 5.52 12.02
CA LEU A 324 20.12 5.96 11.17
C LEU A 324 19.07 4.88 11.00
N THR A 325 19.47 3.61 11.07
CA THR A 325 18.65 2.43 10.72
C THR A 325 17.93 1.81 11.89
N THR A 326 18.28 2.20 13.13
CA THR A 326 17.64 1.65 14.37
C THR A 326 17.61 0.11 14.39
N GLY A 327 18.81 -0.55 14.28
CA GLY A 327 18.94 -2.01 14.33
C GLY A 327 18.57 -2.76 13.03
N ARG A 328 18.24 -2.05 11.95
CA ARG A 328 17.88 -2.71 10.68
C ARG A 328 19.07 -3.20 9.88
N SER A 329 20.26 -2.59 10.04
CA SER A 329 21.51 -3.06 9.45
C SER A 329 21.87 -4.43 9.98
N GLU A 330 21.81 -4.64 11.30
CA GLU A 330 22.08 -5.91 11.96
C GLU A 330 21.12 -7.01 11.48
N LEU A 331 19.82 -6.69 11.35
CA LEU A 331 18.85 -7.63 10.79
C LEU A 331 19.17 -7.99 9.32
N PHE A 332 19.63 -7.03 8.53
CA PHE A 332 20.00 -7.24 7.13
C PHE A 332 21.26 -8.10 7.03
N GLU A 333 22.28 -7.84 7.85
CA GLU A 333 23.52 -8.62 7.92
C GLU A 333 23.23 -10.06 8.31
N GLY A 334 22.46 -10.31 9.36
CA GLY A 334 22.07 -11.66 9.76
C GLY A 334 21.26 -12.41 8.69
N GLU A 335 20.40 -11.71 7.94
CA GLU A 335 19.70 -12.33 6.80
C GLU A 335 20.65 -12.63 5.63
N LEU A 336 21.68 -11.81 5.39
CA LEU A 336 22.69 -12.10 4.38
C LEU A 336 23.59 -13.27 4.78
N GLU A 337 23.94 -13.39 6.06
CA GLU A 337 24.66 -14.57 6.60
C GLU A 337 23.82 -15.83 6.44
N GLY A 338 22.50 -15.78 6.68
CA GLY A 338 21.58 -16.86 6.41
C GLY A 338 21.57 -17.31 4.94
N PHE A 339 21.66 -16.37 4.00
CA PHE A 339 21.80 -16.70 2.57
C PHE A 339 23.16 -17.36 2.27
N ILE A 340 24.26 -16.86 2.84
CA ILE A 340 25.59 -17.40 2.60
C ILE A 340 25.74 -18.81 3.18
N SER A 341 25.12 -19.07 4.35
CA SER A 341 25.17 -20.38 5.00
C SER A 341 24.36 -21.45 4.26
N SER A 342 23.27 -21.05 3.59
CA SER A 342 22.36 -21.97 2.89
C SER A 342 21.97 -21.43 1.49
N PRO A 343 22.92 -21.33 0.54
CA PRO A 343 22.70 -20.58 -0.70
C PRO A 343 21.74 -21.24 -1.69
N PHE A 344 21.55 -22.56 -1.61
CA PHE A 344 20.68 -23.26 -2.57
C PHE A 344 19.21 -23.22 -2.18
N PHE A 345 18.86 -23.67 -0.98
CA PHE A 345 17.46 -23.78 -0.54
C PHE A 345 17.05 -22.69 0.44
N GLY A 346 18.00 -21.90 0.94
CA GLY A 346 17.82 -20.96 2.03
C GLY A 346 17.70 -21.64 3.39
N ILE A 347 17.61 -20.84 4.45
CA ILE A 347 17.46 -21.32 5.83
C ILE A 347 16.03 -21.77 6.16
N GLY A 348 15.08 -21.56 5.24
CA GLY A 348 13.66 -21.89 5.43
C GLY A 348 12.80 -20.70 5.88
N SER A 349 11.53 -20.77 5.53
CA SER A 349 10.55 -19.71 5.83
C SER A 349 10.42 -19.47 7.33
N SER A 350 10.56 -18.22 7.78
CA SER A 350 10.50 -17.77 9.18
C SER A 350 11.70 -18.19 10.06
N ARG A 351 12.70 -18.91 9.55
CA ARG A 351 13.85 -19.36 10.36
C ARG A 351 14.65 -18.18 10.92
N ALA A 352 14.89 -17.13 10.13
CA ALA A 352 15.62 -15.94 10.60
C ALA A 352 14.96 -15.26 11.82
N LYS A 353 13.62 -15.29 11.92
CA LYS A 353 12.91 -14.82 13.10
C LYS A 353 13.04 -15.76 14.28
N ASP A 354 12.99 -17.07 14.02
CA ASP A 354 13.06 -18.11 15.02
C ASP A 354 14.44 -18.15 15.69
N GLU A 355 15.51 -18.03 14.92
CA GLU A 355 16.89 -17.88 15.41
C GLU A 355 17.06 -16.70 16.36
N ARG A 356 16.43 -15.56 16.05
CA ARG A 356 16.45 -14.39 16.96
C ARG A 356 15.69 -14.66 18.27
N ILE A 357 14.65 -15.49 18.24
CA ILE A 357 14.00 -15.93 19.48
C ILE A 357 14.94 -16.81 20.30
N GLU A 358 15.63 -17.75 19.66
CA GLU A 358 16.58 -18.64 20.31
C GLU A 358 17.79 -17.89 20.92
N GLN A 359 18.31 -16.89 20.20
CA GLN A 359 19.54 -16.15 20.60
C GLN A 359 19.26 -15.01 21.57
N GLU A 360 18.19 -14.22 21.34
CA GLU A 360 17.93 -12.95 22.02
C GLU A 360 16.65 -12.97 22.88
N GLY A 361 15.90 -14.06 22.85
CA GLY A 361 14.58 -14.15 23.50
C GLY A 361 13.50 -13.27 22.87
N GLN A 362 13.79 -12.55 21.78
CA GLN A 362 12.87 -11.64 21.11
C GLN A 362 12.75 -11.95 19.61
N GLY A 363 11.54 -12.32 19.17
CA GLY A 363 11.25 -12.59 17.76
C GLY A 363 11.08 -11.30 16.91
N VAL A 364 12.14 -10.52 16.80
CA VAL A 364 12.11 -9.35 15.92
C VAL A 364 11.96 -9.80 14.47
N THR A 365 10.88 -9.36 13.82
CA THR A 365 10.60 -9.74 12.44
C THR A 365 11.36 -8.85 11.45
N SER A 366 11.81 -9.41 10.33
CA SER A 366 12.47 -8.67 9.25
C SER A 366 11.70 -7.40 8.85
N HIS A 367 12.45 -6.37 8.54
CA HIS A 367 11.93 -5.12 7.98
C HIS A 367 12.14 -5.03 6.47
N SER A 368 13.01 -5.85 5.87
CA SER A 368 13.27 -5.92 4.45
C SER A 368 12.77 -7.26 3.88
N GLU A 369 11.86 -7.19 2.94
CA GLU A 369 11.42 -8.38 2.20
C GLU A 369 12.50 -8.88 1.25
N PHE A 370 13.38 -7.97 0.79
CA PHE A 370 14.45 -8.29 -0.14
C PHE A 370 15.47 -9.25 0.50
N SER A 371 16.08 -8.86 1.63
CA SER A 371 17.06 -9.70 2.34
C SER A 371 16.43 -10.97 2.91
N ARG A 372 15.20 -10.87 3.43
CA ARG A 372 14.45 -12.03 3.90
C ARG A 372 14.22 -13.06 2.80
N THR A 373 13.85 -12.62 1.59
CA THR A 373 13.62 -13.53 0.45
C THR A 373 14.91 -14.24 0.05
N LEU A 374 16.06 -13.57 0.10
CA LEU A 374 17.36 -14.22 -0.15
C LEU A 374 17.68 -15.26 0.94
N ALA A 375 17.58 -14.88 2.21
CA ALA A 375 17.91 -15.76 3.33
C ALA A 375 17.01 -17.01 3.37
N GLU A 376 15.69 -16.81 3.32
CA GLU A 376 14.72 -17.90 3.50
C GLU A 376 14.59 -18.82 2.28
N HIS A 377 14.90 -18.34 1.05
CA HIS A 377 14.68 -19.10 -0.18
C HIS A 377 15.97 -19.43 -0.98
N GLY A 378 17.14 -18.93 -0.59
CA GLY A 378 18.40 -19.17 -1.29
C GLY A 378 18.36 -18.75 -2.77
N ILE A 379 18.83 -19.61 -3.68
CA ILE A 379 18.84 -19.36 -5.13
C ILE A 379 17.44 -19.14 -5.70
N PHE A 380 16.41 -19.79 -5.15
CA PHE A 380 15.03 -19.56 -5.53
C PHE A 380 14.61 -18.13 -5.19
N GLY A 381 15.09 -17.59 -4.05
CA GLY A 381 14.90 -16.19 -3.67
C GLY A 381 15.51 -15.22 -4.67
N VAL A 382 16.70 -15.51 -5.18
CA VAL A 382 17.33 -14.71 -6.25
C VAL A 382 16.44 -14.69 -7.50
N ILE A 383 15.96 -15.85 -7.94
CA ILE A 383 15.11 -15.95 -9.14
C ILE A 383 13.77 -15.22 -8.91
N ILE A 384 13.17 -15.36 -7.72
CA ILE A 384 11.98 -14.61 -7.29
C ILE A 384 12.19 -13.10 -7.47
N LEU A 385 13.30 -12.56 -6.94
CA LEU A 385 13.60 -11.13 -7.03
C LEU A 385 13.85 -10.68 -8.47
N LEU A 386 14.52 -11.50 -9.28
CA LEU A 386 14.71 -11.21 -10.71
C LEU A 386 13.36 -11.15 -11.44
N ILE A 387 12.45 -12.08 -11.19
CA ILE A 387 11.08 -12.04 -11.76
C ILE A 387 10.38 -10.73 -11.35
N LEU A 388 10.42 -10.36 -10.07
CA LEU A 388 9.75 -9.17 -9.56
C LEU A 388 10.32 -7.86 -10.12
N ILE A 389 11.60 -7.82 -10.49
CA ILE A 389 12.23 -6.62 -11.06
C ILE A 389 12.05 -6.59 -12.59
N PHE A 390 12.36 -7.66 -13.29
CA PHE A 390 12.43 -7.64 -14.76
C PHE A 390 11.08 -7.81 -15.44
N LYS A 391 10.18 -8.61 -14.88
CA LYS A 391 8.88 -8.86 -15.52
C LYS A 391 7.98 -7.61 -15.64
N PRO A 392 7.92 -6.69 -14.64
CA PRO A 392 7.25 -5.41 -14.84
C PRO A 392 7.87 -4.54 -15.94
N LEU A 393 9.19 -4.56 -16.10
CA LEU A 393 9.87 -3.77 -17.14
C LEU A 393 9.46 -4.20 -18.56
N GLU A 394 9.18 -5.49 -18.79
CA GLU A 394 8.64 -5.98 -20.06
C GLU A 394 7.28 -5.32 -20.36
N ILE A 395 6.39 -5.24 -19.38
CA ILE A 395 5.07 -4.61 -19.58
C ILE A 395 5.20 -3.11 -19.78
N ARG A 396 6.17 -2.47 -19.09
CA ARG A 396 6.49 -1.05 -19.28
C ARG A 396 6.96 -0.77 -20.70
N GLY A 397 7.80 -1.64 -21.26
CA GLY A 397 8.26 -1.54 -22.66
C GLY A 397 7.11 -1.50 -23.65
N ARG A 398 6.06 -2.30 -23.43
CA ARG A 398 4.84 -2.36 -24.25
C ARG A 398 3.84 -1.23 -23.99
N ASN A 399 3.82 -0.67 -22.79
CA ASN A 399 2.86 0.37 -22.34
C ASN A 399 3.55 1.64 -21.83
N ARG A 400 4.34 2.28 -22.72
CA ARG A 400 5.12 3.49 -22.40
C ARG A 400 4.29 4.69 -21.95
N GLY A 401 2.99 4.72 -22.29
CA GLY A 401 2.08 5.80 -21.89
C GLY A 401 1.60 5.73 -20.44
N ASN A 402 1.78 4.60 -19.76
CA ASN A 402 1.33 4.46 -18.36
C ASN A 402 2.23 5.23 -17.40
N TYR A 403 1.81 6.43 -16.99
CA TYR A 403 2.55 7.27 -16.03
C TYR A 403 2.37 6.82 -14.56
N TYR A 404 1.53 5.81 -14.28
CA TYR A 404 1.40 5.21 -12.96
C TYR A 404 2.46 4.13 -12.68
N PHE A 405 3.09 3.59 -13.71
CA PHE A 405 3.99 2.44 -13.57
C PHE A 405 5.12 2.68 -12.56
N TYR A 406 5.96 3.68 -12.80
CA TYR A 406 7.13 3.93 -11.96
C TYR A 406 6.78 4.37 -10.53
N PRO A 407 5.79 5.26 -10.29
CA PRO A 407 5.42 5.61 -8.93
C PRO A 407 4.85 4.43 -8.13
N LEU A 408 4.08 3.53 -8.77
CA LEU A 408 3.60 2.31 -8.10
C LEU A 408 4.73 1.33 -7.80
N MET A 409 5.68 1.14 -8.74
CA MET A 409 6.86 0.30 -8.51
C MET A 409 7.76 0.87 -7.42
N ALA A 410 8.00 2.17 -7.40
CA ALA A 410 8.79 2.82 -6.36
C ALA A 410 8.10 2.71 -4.99
N PHE A 411 6.78 2.94 -4.93
CA PHE A 411 6.00 2.76 -3.70
C PHE A 411 6.11 1.33 -3.16
N TRP A 412 5.92 0.34 -4.03
CA TRP A 412 6.10 -1.08 -3.68
C TRP A 412 7.50 -1.34 -3.12
N PHE A 413 8.54 -1.00 -3.88
CA PHE A 413 9.92 -1.32 -3.53
C PHE A 413 10.34 -0.69 -2.20
N LEU A 414 10.05 0.59 -2.00
CA LEU A 414 10.37 1.29 -0.76
C LEU A 414 9.59 0.72 0.44
N THR A 415 8.31 0.34 0.23
CA THR A 415 7.49 -0.23 1.30
C THR A 415 8.01 -1.59 1.75
N ILE A 416 8.34 -2.50 0.83
CA ILE A 416 8.82 -3.84 1.20
C ILE A 416 10.18 -3.83 1.89
N ASN A 417 10.98 -2.76 1.70
CA ASN A 417 12.29 -2.58 2.33
C ASN A 417 12.24 -1.82 3.66
N HIS A 418 11.05 -1.39 4.12
CA HIS A 418 10.94 -0.76 5.42
C HIS A 418 9.97 -1.47 6.38
N MET A 419 9.06 -2.31 5.88
CA MET A 419 8.10 -3.05 6.72
C MET A 419 7.77 -4.46 6.21
N SER A 420 8.51 -4.96 5.21
CA SER A 420 8.22 -6.24 4.52
C SER A 420 6.79 -6.29 3.94
N MET A 421 6.28 -7.48 3.65
CA MET A 421 4.90 -7.67 3.17
C MET A 421 3.91 -7.99 4.32
N ARG A 422 3.97 -7.22 5.41
CA ARG A 422 3.07 -7.41 6.58
C ARG A 422 1.62 -7.03 6.29
N LEU A 423 1.37 -6.24 5.24
CA LEU A 423 0.06 -5.83 4.74
C LEU A 423 -0.17 -6.38 3.32
N ALA A 424 -1.42 -6.45 2.89
CA ALA A 424 -1.79 -6.73 1.50
C ALA A 424 -1.38 -5.60 0.54
N MET A 425 -1.18 -4.39 1.08
CA MET A 425 -0.89 -3.18 0.33
C MET A 425 0.29 -3.32 -0.64
N PRO A 426 1.51 -3.75 -0.25
CA PRO A 426 2.63 -3.87 -1.18
C PRO A 426 2.32 -4.83 -2.34
N ALA A 427 1.69 -5.97 -2.05
CA ALA A 427 1.32 -6.97 -3.04
C ALA A 427 0.36 -6.39 -4.09
N PHE A 428 -0.67 -5.67 -3.67
CA PHE A 428 -1.66 -5.12 -4.56
C PHE A 428 -1.14 -3.89 -5.34
N ILE A 429 -0.33 -3.03 -4.73
CA ILE A 429 0.31 -1.88 -5.41
C ILE A 429 1.24 -2.37 -6.53
N TYR A 430 2.04 -3.41 -6.27
CA TYR A 430 2.84 -4.06 -7.32
C TYR A 430 1.96 -4.56 -8.47
N ALA A 431 0.88 -5.27 -8.15
CA ALA A 431 -0.04 -5.81 -9.16
C ALA A 431 -0.71 -4.70 -10.00
N LEU A 432 -1.06 -3.56 -9.40
CA LEU A 432 -1.59 -2.41 -10.15
C LEU A 432 -0.61 -1.84 -11.17
N ALA A 433 0.70 -1.91 -10.91
CA ALA A 433 1.72 -1.48 -11.89
C ALA A 433 1.73 -2.35 -13.15
N LEU A 434 1.28 -3.61 -13.05
CA LEU A 434 1.22 -4.56 -14.17
C LEU A 434 -0.01 -4.38 -15.07
N LEU A 435 -0.92 -3.48 -14.73
CA LEU A 435 -2.10 -3.18 -15.55
C LEU A 435 -1.72 -2.43 -16.83
N ASN A 436 -2.40 -2.76 -17.92
CA ASN A 436 -2.29 -2.09 -19.20
C ASN A 436 -3.26 -0.90 -19.25
N VAL A 437 -2.80 0.26 -18.72
CA VAL A 437 -3.63 1.47 -18.62
C VAL A 437 -3.64 2.22 -19.94
N LYS A 438 -4.82 2.44 -20.50
CA LYS A 438 -5.02 3.14 -21.79
C LYS A 438 -6.07 4.23 -21.71
N ASN A 439 -5.98 5.19 -22.62
CA ASN A 439 -7.07 6.15 -22.82
C ASN A 439 -8.31 5.42 -23.35
N GLU A 440 -9.48 5.80 -22.87
CA GLU A 440 -10.74 5.37 -23.48
C GLU A 440 -10.75 5.84 -24.93
N LYS A 441 -10.95 4.90 -25.87
CA LYS A 441 -11.22 5.28 -27.25
C LYS A 441 -12.57 6.04 -27.22
N ARG A 442 -12.57 7.33 -27.56
CA ARG A 442 -13.83 8.02 -27.85
C ARG A 442 -14.50 7.21 -28.96
N PRO A 443 -15.77 6.81 -28.83
CA PRO A 443 -16.48 6.23 -29.94
C PRO A 443 -16.41 7.27 -31.07
N LEU A 444 -15.78 6.87 -32.18
CA LEU A 444 -15.85 7.65 -33.40
C LEU A 444 -17.34 7.69 -33.75
N TYR A 445 -17.93 8.86 -33.71
CA TYR A 445 -19.29 9.09 -34.17
C TYR A 445 -19.34 8.87 -35.67
N ARG A 446 -19.42 7.61 -36.08
CA ARG A 446 -19.64 7.19 -37.47
C ARG A 446 -21.05 7.57 -37.98
N LYS A 447 -21.91 8.11 -37.13
CA LYS A 447 -23.27 8.55 -37.49
C LYS A 447 -23.34 9.92 -38.14
N GLN A 448 -22.39 10.83 -37.90
CA GLN A 448 -22.46 12.17 -38.50
C GLN A 448 -21.95 12.25 -39.94
N LEU A 449 -21.26 11.24 -40.45
CA LEU A 449 -20.79 11.21 -41.85
C LEU A 449 -21.80 10.56 -42.82
N LYS A 450 -22.89 9.93 -42.33
CA LYS A 450 -23.95 9.41 -43.18
C LYS A 450 -25.10 10.41 -43.44
N GLU A 451 -25.25 11.41 -42.59
CA GLU A 451 -26.31 12.44 -42.76
C GLU A 451 -25.87 13.68 -43.57
N GLN A 452 -24.57 13.78 -43.91
CA GLN A 452 -24.07 14.85 -44.83
C GLN A 452 -23.91 14.39 -46.26
N LYS A 453 -24.41 13.20 -46.62
CA LYS A 453 -24.36 12.64 -47.99
C LYS A 453 -25.76 12.23 -48.50
N VAL A 454 -26.79 13.03 -48.15
CA VAL A 454 -28.08 13.01 -48.86
C VAL A 454 -28.41 14.43 -49.26
#